data_c575086599683c64048219346cab5619
#
_entry.id   c575086599683c64048219346cab5619
#
_cell.length_a   1.000
_cell.length_b   1.000
_cell.length_c   1.000
_cell.angle_alpha   90.00
_cell.angle_beta   90.00
_cell.angle_gamma   90.00
#
_symmetry.space_group_name_H-M   'P 1'
#
loop_
_entity.id
_entity.type
_entity.pdbx_description
1 polymer ?
#
loop_
_entity_poly.entity_id
_entity_poly.type
_entity_poly.pdbx_seq_one_letter_code
_entity_poly.pdbx_strand_id
1 'polypeptide(L)'
;NIILSKKYKIKNIDSIILNYENLNQKLNNIKFQKKNDNRYKLSGSEFDAQLLISNYLKGENTNNIFERFENINANISVELNNIFIDKNSKLTNLVGEISLKKNDIISTEIRSKINNKNDFSLSIKTNSRDEKVTNLFIEEPEPFIKNYKFIKGFTEGKLSYGSIKKNNETKADLKIYDFKVQDVPALAKLLTLASLQGI
;
A
#
# COMPACT_ATOMS: atom_id res chain seq x y z
N ASN A 1 15.30 -7.41 -19.89
CA ASN A 1 15.00 -6.55 -21.05
C ASN A 1 13.73 -5.75 -20.80
N ILE A 2 13.72 -4.49 -21.23
CA ILE A 2 12.54 -3.61 -21.21
C ILE A 2 12.27 -3.19 -22.66
N ILE A 3 11.04 -3.33 -23.11
CA ILE A 3 10.61 -2.88 -24.44
C ILE A 3 9.74 -1.65 -24.27
N LEU A 4 10.10 -0.56 -24.96
CA LEU A 4 9.34 0.67 -24.98
C LEU A 4 8.49 0.79 -26.25
N SER A 5 7.34 1.43 -26.15
CA SER A 5 6.51 1.82 -27.28
C SER A 5 7.06 3.09 -27.97
N LYS A 6 6.52 3.45 -29.13
CA LYS A 6 6.84 4.71 -29.82
C LYS A 6 6.52 5.97 -28.97
N LYS A 7 5.68 5.85 -27.96
CA LYS A 7 5.33 6.92 -26.99
C LYS A 7 6.17 6.88 -25.71
N TYR A 8 7.29 6.14 -25.72
CA TYR A 8 8.18 5.91 -24.54
C TYR A 8 7.48 5.29 -23.34
N LYS A 9 6.37 4.59 -23.54
CA LYS A 9 5.71 3.81 -22.49
C LYS A 9 6.26 2.39 -22.49
N ILE A 10 6.31 1.80 -21.31
CA ILE A 10 6.77 0.42 -21.13
C ILE A 10 5.72 -0.52 -21.70
N LYS A 11 6.10 -1.30 -22.71
CA LYS A 11 5.24 -2.28 -23.37
C LYS A 11 5.45 -3.70 -22.83
N ASN A 12 6.66 -4.04 -22.48
CA ASN A 12 7.02 -5.34 -21.92
C ASN A 12 8.24 -5.22 -21.00
N ILE A 13 8.24 -6.04 -19.96
CA ILE A 13 9.38 -6.22 -19.05
C ILE A 13 9.59 -7.70 -18.86
N ASP A 14 10.78 -8.21 -19.17
CA ASP A 14 11.15 -9.59 -18.88
C ASP A 14 11.67 -9.72 -17.45
N SER A 15 12.57 -8.82 -17.05
CA SER A 15 13.14 -8.82 -15.71
C SER A 15 13.70 -7.45 -15.35
N ILE A 16 13.49 -7.05 -14.09
CA ILE A 16 14.18 -5.93 -13.44
C ILE A 16 14.75 -6.47 -12.13
N ILE A 17 16.00 -6.19 -11.86
CA ILE A 17 16.66 -6.50 -10.59
C ILE A 17 17.20 -5.19 -10.04
N LEU A 18 16.82 -4.86 -8.81
CA LEU A 18 17.29 -3.70 -8.08
C LEU A 18 18.05 -4.18 -6.84
N ASN A 19 19.35 -3.94 -6.83
CA ASN A 19 20.21 -4.17 -5.67
C ASN A 19 20.95 -2.88 -5.39
N TYR A 20 20.58 -2.20 -4.32
CA TYR A 20 21.24 -0.95 -3.94
C TYR A 20 21.06 -0.68 -2.44
N GLU A 21 21.99 0.06 -1.88
CA GLU A 21 21.86 0.63 -0.55
C GLU A 21 21.36 2.07 -0.69
N ASN A 22 20.33 2.43 0.05
CA ASN A 22 19.77 3.77 0.01
C ASN A 22 20.48 4.71 0.99
N LEU A 23 20.10 6.00 0.98
CA LEU A 23 20.68 7.03 1.86
C LEU A 23 20.53 6.74 3.37
N ASN A 24 19.59 5.87 3.74
CA ASN A 24 19.36 5.42 5.12
C ASN A 24 20.17 4.16 5.45
N GLN A 25 21.13 3.75 4.62
CA GLN A 25 21.92 2.54 4.76
C GLN A 25 21.06 1.26 4.83
N LYS A 26 19.90 1.26 4.16
CA LYS A 26 19.05 0.09 4.02
C LYS A 26 19.31 -0.58 2.66
N LEU A 27 19.56 -1.87 2.70
CA LEU A 27 19.64 -2.68 1.50
C LEU A 27 18.27 -2.76 0.85
N ASN A 28 18.25 -2.65 -0.47
CA ASN A 28 17.08 -2.87 -1.29
C ASN A 28 17.41 -3.97 -2.29
N ASN A 29 16.73 -5.09 -2.17
CA ASN A 29 16.90 -6.24 -3.03
C ASN A 29 15.55 -6.66 -3.55
N ILE A 30 15.22 -6.24 -4.77
CA ILE A 30 13.95 -6.53 -5.42
C ILE A 30 14.19 -7.11 -6.80
N LYS A 31 13.46 -8.14 -7.12
CA LYS A 31 13.40 -8.76 -8.44
C LYS A 31 11.96 -8.77 -8.94
N PHE A 32 11.70 -8.12 -10.06
CA PHE A 32 10.47 -8.26 -10.83
C PHE A 32 10.77 -9.08 -12.08
N GLN A 33 10.05 -10.17 -12.29
CA GLN A 33 10.34 -11.11 -13.37
C GLN A 33 9.06 -11.61 -14.01
N LYS A 34 9.03 -11.60 -15.35
CA LYS A 34 8.02 -12.27 -16.15
C LYS A 34 8.18 -13.79 -16.01
N LYS A 35 7.12 -14.50 -15.74
CA LYS A 35 7.09 -15.97 -15.67
C LYS A 35 6.55 -16.60 -16.94
N ASN A 36 5.43 -16.06 -17.42
CA ASN A 36 4.82 -16.41 -18.71
C ASN A 36 3.91 -15.25 -19.14
N ASP A 37 3.07 -15.46 -20.14
CA ASP A 37 2.18 -14.41 -20.64
C ASP A 37 1.29 -13.85 -19.54
N ASN A 38 1.40 -12.53 -19.32
CA ASN A 38 0.68 -11.77 -18.30
C ASN A 38 0.88 -12.22 -16.84
N ARG A 39 1.82 -13.13 -16.55
CA ARG A 39 2.16 -13.53 -15.20
C ARG A 39 3.55 -13.05 -14.83
N TYR A 40 3.64 -12.37 -13.69
CA TYR A 40 4.87 -11.80 -13.15
C TYR A 40 5.06 -12.21 -11.70
N LYS A 41 6.29 -12.19 -11.24
CA LYS A 41 6.63 -12.34 -9.83
C LYS A 41 7.44 -11.13 -9.38
N LEU A 42 7.00 -10.50 -8.28
CA LEU A 42 7.75 -9.53 -7.51
C LEU A 42 8.26 -10.23 -6.26
N SER A 43 9.57 -10.30 -6.09
CA SER A 43 10.20 -10.94 -4.93
C SER A 43 11.38 -10.13 -4.43
N GLY A 44 11.73 -10.29 -3.15
CA GLY A 44 12.87 -9.60 -2.57
C GLY A 44 13.07 -9.93 -1.11
N SER A 45 14.31 -9.77 -0.64
CA SER A 45 14.64 -9.96 0.78
C SER A 45 14.36 -8.71 1.59
N GLU A 46 14.64 -7.53 1.05
CA GLU A 46 14.52 -6.26 1.76
C GLU A 46 14.11 -5.13 0.82
N PHE A 47 13.27 -4.23 1.30
CA PHE A 47 12.85 -3.03 0.61
C PHE A 47 12.52 -1.89 1.58
N ASP A 48 13.07 -0.71 1.36
CA ASP A 48 12.70 0.50 2.11
C ASP A 48 11.57 1.24 1.41
N ALA A 49 10.35 1.10 1.94
CA ALA A 49 9.15 1.74 1.43
C ALA A 49 8.83 3.09 2.11
N GLN A 50 9.65 3.57 3.06
CA GLN A 50 9.36 4.78 3.86
C GLN A 50 9.02 5.98 2.99
N LEU A 51 9.83 6.24 1.96
CA LEU A 51 9.63 7.38 1.07
C LEU A 51 8.34 7.24 0.24
N LEU A 52 8.05 6.03 -0.26
CA LEU A 52 6.84 5.77 -1.04
C LEU A 52 5.58 5.97 -0.18
N ILE A 53 5.58 5.43 1.04
CA ILE A 53 4.48 5.57 1.99
C ILE A 53 4.30 7.05 2.37
N SER A 54 5.39 7.75 2.69
CA SER A 54 5.34 9.17 3.04
C SER A 54 4.75 10.03 1.94
N ASN A 55 5.18 9.85 0.69
CA ASN A 55 4.69 10.60 -0.46
C ASN A 55 3.20 10.30 -0.74
N TYR A 56 2.82 9.02 -0.67
CA TYR A 56 1.43 8.62 -0.82
C TYR A 56 0.51 9.26 0.23
N LEU A 57 0.94 9.22 1.48
CA LEU A 57 0.18 9.76 2.61
C LEU A 57 0.09 11.28 2.61
N LYS A 58 1.07 11.99 2.03
CA LYS A 58 1.03 13.46 1.88
C LYS A 58 0.16 13.93 0.72
N GLY A 59 -0.36 13.01 -0.10
CA GLY A 59 -1.09 13.35 -1.31
C GLY A 59 -0.19 14.00 -2.38
N GLU A 60 1.13 13.92 -2.21
CA GLU A 60 2.06 14.29 -3.27
C GLU A 60 1.79 13.34 -4.44
N ASN A 61 1.48 13.91 -5.61
CA ASN A 61 1.18 13.15 -6.83
C ASN A 61 2.28 12.13 -7.09
N THR A 62 2.14 10.95 -6.51
CA THR A 62 2.83 9.79 -7.02
C THR A 62 2.18 9.57 -8.38
N ASN A 63 2.78 10.13 -9.43
CA ASN A 63 2.40 9.82 -10.80
C ASN A 63 2.17 8.32 -10.84
N ASN A 64 0.94 7.94 -11.11
CA ASN A 64 0.52 6.55 -11.06
C ASN A 64 1.58 5.75 -11.85
N ILE A 65 2.35 4.95 -11.16
CA ILE A 65 3.48 4.22 -11.77
C ILE A 65 3.02 3.43 -12.99
N PHE A 66 1.74 3.02 -12.97
CA PHE A 66 1.09 2.31 -14.06
C PHE A 66 0.81 3.18 -15.29
N GLU A 67 0.80 4.51 -15.19
CA GLU A 67 0.67 5.41 -16.35
C GLU A 67 1.88 5.33 -17.29
N ARG A 68 3.02 4.87 -16.78
CA ARG A 68 4.23 4.63 -17.57
C ARG A 68 4.14 3.37 -18.43
N PHE A 69 3.13 2.55 -18.22
CA PHE A 69 2.91 1.32 -18.97
C PHE A 69 1.86 1.53 -20.07
N GLU A 70 2.02 0.82 -21.19
CA GLU A 70 1.07 0.83 -22.29
C GLU A 70 0.05 -0.31 -22.11
N ASN A 71 -1.12 -0.01 -21.50
CA ASN A 71 -2.24 -0.95 -21.35
C ASN A 71 -1.85 -2.33 -20.76
N ILE A 72 -1.09 -2.33 -19.69
CA ILE A 72 -0.66 -3.59 -19.08
C ILE A 72 -1.85 -4.39 -18.55
N ASN A 73 -1.87 -5.68 -18.91
CA ASN A 73 -2.68 -6.69 -18.26
C ASN A 73 -1.72 -7.66 -17.58
N ALA A 74 -1.80 -7.82 -16.27
CA ALA A 74 -0.85 -8.63 -15.53
C ALA A 74 -1.46 -9.24 -14.28
N ASN A 75 -1.04 -10.47 -13.97
CA ASN A 75 -1.20 -11.10 -12.67
C ASN A 75 0.19 -11.16 -12.01
N ILE A 76 0.34 -10.49 -10.90
CA ILE A 76 1.62 -10.34 -10.21
C ILE A 76 1.53 -11.05 -8.87
N SER A 77 2.29 -12.12 -8.70
CA SER A 77 2.52 -12.71 -7.38
C SER A 77 3.59 -11.91 -6.64
N VAL A 78 3.35 -11.63 -5.38
CA VAL A 78 4.25 -10.82 -4.53
C VAL A 78 4.75 -11.66 -3.36
N GLU A 79 6.07 -11.68 -3.15
CA GLU A 79 6.74 -12.35 -2.04
C GLU A 79 7.92 -11.48 -1.58
N LEU A 80 7.74 -10.71 -0.52
CA LEU A 80 8.76 -9.81 0.03
C LEU A 80 8.98 -10.13 1.51
N ASN A 81 10.23 -10.34 1.93
CA ASN A 81 10.51 -10.79 3.30
C ASN A 81 10.44 -9.63 4.30
N ASN A 82 11.11 -8.50 4.01
CA ASN A 82 11.15 -7.34 4.90
C ASN A 82 10.88 -6.06 4.11
N ILE A 83 9.82 -5.34 4.44
CA ILE A 83 9.52 -4.02 3.87
C ILE A 83 9.54 -3.00 5.00
N PHE A 84 10.56 -2.14 5.03
CA PHE A 84 10.68 -1.09 6.03
C PHE A 84 9.64 0.00 5.76
N ILE A 85 8.75 0.24 6.72
CA ILE A 85 7.69 1.26 6.69
C ILE A 85 8.09 2.51 7.45
N ASP A 86 8.98 2.36 8.42
CA ASP A 86 9.68 3.46 9.09
C ASP A 86 11.04 2.96 9.65
N LYS A 87 11.70 3.78 10.48
CA LYS A 87 13.02 3.46 11.06
C LYS A 87 13.00 2.19 11.93
N ASN A 88 11.89 1.93 12.62
CA ASN A 88 11.75 0.91 13.65
C ASN A 88 10.76 -0.21 13.30
N SER A 89 9.98 -0.02 12.22
CA SER A 89 8.88 -0.93 11.89
C SER A 89 8.99 -1.42 10.46
N LYS A 90 8.62 -2.67 10.26
CA LYS A 90 8.61 -3.31 8.95
C LYS A 90 7.43 -4.26 8.78
N LEU A 91 6.97 -4.41 7.56
CA LEU A 91 6.13 -5.55 7.17
C LEU A 91 7.04 -6.74 6.92
N THR A 92 6.65 -7.90 7.40
CA THR A 92 7.42 -9.14 7.29
C THR A 92 6.59 -10.22 6.61
N ASN A 93 7.26 -11.03 5.78
CA ASN A 93 6.64 -12.12 5.05
C ASN A 93 5.40 -11.67 4.25
N LEU A 94 5.54 -10.56 3.53
CA LEU A 94 4.47 -10.05 2.69
C LEU A 94 4.27 -10.98 1.49
N VAL A 95 3.08 -11.52 1.39
CA VAL A 95 2.66 -12.38 0.29
C VAL A 95 1.33 -11.89 -0.27
N GLY A 96 1.13 -12.09 -1.56
CA GLY A 96 -0.14 -11.76 -2.18
C GLY A 96 -0.14 -11.79 -3.68
N GLU A 97 -1.26 -11.33 -4.24
CA GLU A 97 -1.48 -11.24 -5.68
C GLU A 97 -2.09 -9.90 -6.05
N ILE A 98 -1.67 -9.36 -7.19
CA ILE A 98 -2.21 -8.14 -7.78
C ILE A 98 -2.60 -8.45 -9.22
N SER A 99 -3.85 -8.19 -9.58
CA SER A 99 -4.32 -8.32 -10.96
C SER A 99 -4.60 -6.95 -11.56
N LEU A 100 -4.00 -6.69 -12.71
CA LEU A 100 -4.13 -5.46 -13.48
C LEU A 100 -4.86 -5.73 -14.79
N LYS A 101 -5.74 -4.82 -15.17
CA LYS A 101 -6.38 -4.77 -16.48
C LYS A 101 -6.35 -3.34 -17.00
N LYS A 102 -5.71 -3.12 -18.17
CA LYS A 102 -5.51 -1.78 -18.77
C LYS A 102 -4.95 -0.76 -17.77
N ASN A 103 -3.91 -1.14 -17.03
CA ASN A 103 -3.25 -0.34 -15.99
C ASN A 103 -4.09 -0.11 -14.71
N ASP A 104 -5.31 -0.63 -14.62
CA ASP A 104 -6.11 -0.50 -13.41
C ASP A 104 -6.04 -1.76 -12.54
N ILE A 105 -5.98 -1.60 -11.23
CA ILE A 105 -6.02 -2.71 -10.28
C ILE A 105 -7.46 -3.20 -10.20
N ILE A 106 -7.70 -4.43 -10.68
CA ILE A 106 -9.02 -5.08 -10.64
C ILE A 106 -9.18 -5.98 -9.41
N SER A 107 -8.09 -6.56 -8.93
CA SER A 107 -8.07 -7.28 -7.66
C SER A 107 -6.70 -7.22 -7.02
N THR A 108 -6.70 -7.26 -5.70
CA THR A 108 -5.49 -7.39 -4.88
C THR A 108 -5.84 -8.16 -3.63
N GLU A 109 -4.96 -9.06 -3.22
CA GLU A 109 -5.03 -9.69 -1.91
C GLU A 109 -3.60 -9.78 -1.38
N ILE A 110 -3.30 -9.01 -0.33
CA ILE A 110 -1.97 -8.91 0.28
C ILE A 110 -2.11 -9.18 1.77
N ARG A 111 -1.23 -9.99 2.32
CA ARG A 111 -1.12 -10.29 3.74
C ARG A 111 0.32 -10.16 4.19
N SER A 112 0.51 -9.73 5.43
CA SER A 112 1.81 -9.58 6.05
C SER A 112 1.68 -9.55 7.57
N LYS A 113 2.82 -9.55 8.27
CA LYS A 113 2.89 -9.22 9.69
C LYS A 113 3.66 -7.91 9.88
N ILE A 114 3.26 -7.10 10.84
CA ILE A 114 4.04 -5.95 11.31
C ILE A 114 4.99 -6.48 12.39
N ASN A 115 6.30 -6.29 12.21
CA ASN A 115 7.33 -6.71 13.15
C ASN A 115 7.23 -8.20 13.57
N ASN A 116 6.81 -9.09 12.66
CA ASN A 116 6.56 -10.53 12.88
C ASN A 116 5.43 -10.85 13.89
N LYS A 117 4.62 -9.89 14.29
CA LYS A 117 3.58 -10.05 15.32
C LYS A 117 2.19 -9.76 14.83
N ASN A 118 1.93 -8.51 14.50
CA ASN A 118 0.60 -7.95 14.28
C ASN A 118 0.16 -8.09 12.82
N ASP A 119 -1.12 -8.29 12.59
CA ASP A 119 -1.64 -8.55 11.26
C ASP A 119 -1.74 -7.28 10.41
N PHE A 120 -1.40 -7.44 9.14
CA PHE A 120 -1.66 -6.48 8.07
C PHE A 120 -2.33 -7.19 6.91
N SER A 121 -3.45 -6.68 6.42
CA SER A 121 -4.08 -7.20 5.21
C SER A 121 -4.71 -6.09 4.37
N LEU A 122 -4.58 -6.23 3.06
CA LEU A 122 -5.22 -5.38 2.05
C LEU A 122 -5.90 -6.24 1.02
N SER A 123 -7.18 -6.01 0.78
CA SER A 123 -7.90 -6.61 -0.34
C SER A 123 -8.59 -5.55 -1.18
N ILE A 124 -8.54 -5.72 -2.49
CA ILE A 124 -9.29 -4.94 -3.48
C ILE A 124 -9.97 -5.95 -4.38
N LYS A 125 -11.28 -5.82 -4.60
CA LYS A 125 -12.04 -6.69 -5.51
C LYS A 125 -13.07 -5.86 -6.26
N THR A 126 -13.19 -6.10 -7.55
CA THR A 126 -14.30 -5.56 -8.35
C THR A 126 -15.43 -6.59 -8.32
N ASN A 127 -16.60 -6.20 -7.84
CA ASN A 127 -17.77 -7.07 -7.75
C ASN A 127 -18.58 -7.12 -9.06
N SER A 128 -19.67 -7.91 -9.09
CA SER A 128 -20.53 -8.06 -10.27
C SER A 128 -21.30 -6.79 -10.66
N ARG A 129 -21.35 -5.78 -9.80
CA ARG A 129 -21.97 -4.46 -10.05
C ARG A 129 -20.95 -3.42 -10.55
N ASP A 130 -19.75 -3.87 -10.91
CA ASP A 130 -18.62 -3.01 -11.30
C ASP A 130 -18.22 -1.99 -10.19
N GLU A 131 -18.41 -2.39 -8.93
CA GLU A 131 -17.99 -1.62 -7.77
C GLU A 131 -16.64 -2.15 -7.28
N LYS A 132 -15.68 -1.26 -7.12
CA LYS A 132 -14.37 -1.59 -6.53
C LYS A 132 -14.47 -1.49 -5.00
N VAL A 133 -14.42 -2.64 -4.34
CA VAL A 133 -14.44 -2.76 -2.87
C VAL A 133 -13.02 -2.89 -2.37
N THR A 134 -12.62 -2.01 -1.47
CA THR A 134 -11.31 -2.04 -0.81
C THR A 134 -11.50 -2.28 0.69
N ASN A 135 -10.74 -3.22 1.25
CA ASN A 135 -10.65 -3.43 2.70
C ASN A 135 -9.18 -3.43 3.10
N LEU A 136 -8.86 -2.65 4.12
CA LEU A 136 -7.54 -2.60 4.74
C LEU A 136 -7.71 -2.84 6.25
N PHE A 137 -6.91 -3.76 6.78
CA PHE A 137 -6.82 -4.02 8.21
C PHE A 137 -5.38 -3.92 8.66
N ILE A 138 -5.14 -3.18 9.75
CA ILE A 138 -3.82 -2.97 10.35
C ILE A 138 -3.97 -3.12 11.86
N GLU A 139 -3.33 -4.14 12.44
CA GLU A 139 -3.39 -4.41 13.87
C GLU A 139 -2.50 -3.48 14.71
N GLU A 140 -1.50 -2.84 14.11
CA GLU A 140 -0.63 -1.83 14.71
C GLU A 140 -0.48 -0.65 13.75
N PRO A 141 -1.45 0.29 13.71
CA PRO A 141 -1.46 1.35 12.70
C PRO A 141 -0.46 2.48 12.96
N GLU A 142 0.09 2.62 14.17
CA GLU A 142 0.98 3.70 14.57
C GLU A 142 2.12 3.96 13.56
N PRO A 143 2.87 2.97 13.05
CA PRO A 143 3.94 3.21 12.08
C PRO A 143 3.50 3.89 10.79
N PHE A 144 2.25 3.68 10.39
CA PHE A 144 1.69 4.27 9.17
C PHE A 144 1.16 5.68 9.37
N ILE A 145 0.62 5.97 10.56
CA ILE A 145 -0.17 7.19 10.82
C ILE A 145 0.52 8.21 11.73
N LYS A 146 1.63 7.85 12.39
CA LYS A 146 2.37 8.76 13.30
C LYS A 146 2.82 10.07 12.67
N ASN A 147 2.96 10.11 11.35
CA ASN A 147 3.34 11.32 10.60
C ASN A 147 2.13 12.23 10.30
N TYR A 148 0.90 11.78 10.53
CA TYR A 148 -0.29 12.62 10.41
C TYR A 148 -0.40 13.54 11.63
N LYS A 149 -0.31 14.85 11.38
CA LYS A 149 -0.32 15.87 12.44
C LYS A 149 -1.58 15.84 13.32
N PHE A 150 -2.70 15.38 12.79
CA PHE A 150 -3.98 15.35 13.51
C PHE A 150 -4.25 14.05 14.27
N ILE A 151 -3.38 13.03 14.12
CA ILE A 151 -3.51 11.74 14.84
C ILE A 151 -2.32 11.54 15.81
N LYS A 152 -1.67 12.62 16.23
CA LYS A 152 -0.61 12.55 17.22
C LYS A 152 -1.17 12.22 18.60
N GLY A 153 -0.45 11.40 19.36
CA GLY A 153 -0.73 11.13 20.77
C GLY A 153 -1.60 9.92 21.01
N PHE A 154 -1.88 9.08 20.01
CA PHE A 154 -2.38 7.76 20.27
C PHE A 154 -1.31 6.68 20.01
N THR A 155 -1.38 5.61 20.78
CA THR A 155 -0.52 4.43 20.66
C THR A 155 -1.37 3.19 20.68
N GLU A 156 -0.79 2.10 20.20
CA GLU A 156 -1.50 0.82 20.07
C GLU A 156 -2.71 0.92 19.11
N GLY A 157 -3.69 0.08 19.29
CA GLY A 157 -4.96 0.10 18.54
C GLY A 157 -4.91 -0.67 17.24
N LYS A 158 -6.08 -0.74 16.61
CA LYS A 158 -6.32 -1.42 15.33
C LYS A 158 -7.02 -0.46 14.39
N LEU A 159 -6.71 -0.55 13.10
CA LEU A 159 -7.33 0.24 12.06
C LEU A 159 -8.04 -0.68 11.08
N SER A 160 -9.30 -0.37 10.81
CA SER A 160 -10.08 -0.98 9.73
C SER A 160 -10.58 0.11 8.80
N TYR A 161 -10.29 -0.03 7.52
CA TYR A 161 -10.78 0.84 6.47
C TYR A 161 -11.50 0.02 5.43
N GLY A 162 -12.71 0.44 5.08
CA GLY A 162 -13.49 -0.11 3.99
C GLY A 162 -13.92 0.97 3.03
N SER A 163 -13.88 0.72 1.72
CA SER A 163 -14.46 1.63 0.75
C SER A 163 -15.11 0.90 -0.42
N ILE A 164 -16.13 1.54 -0.97
CA ILE A 164 -16.79 1.13 -2.21
C ILE A 164 -16.70 2.29 -3.18
N LYS A 165 -16.02 2.07 -4.29
CA LYS A 165 -15.91 3.04 -5.39
C LYS A 165 -16.74 2.56 -6.57
N LYS A 166 -17.64 3.43 -7.06
CA LYS A 166 -18.42 3.24 -8.27
C LYS A 166 -18.35 4.51 -9.12
N ASN A 167 -17.91 4.37 -10.36
CA ASN A 167 -17.63 5.51 -11.23
C ASN A 167 -16.67 6.50 -10.54
N ASN A 168 -17.10 7.77 -10.35
CA ASN A 168 -16.32 8.83 -9.70
C ASN A 168 -16.68 9.02 -8.21
N GLU A 169 -17.60 8.22 -7.68
CA GLU A 169 -18.02 8.31 -6.28
C GLU A 169 -17.32 7.24 -5.45
N THR A 170 -16.88 7.63 -4.24
CA THR A 170 -16.30 6.71 -3.25
C THR A 170 -16.98 6.94 -1.92
N LYS A 171 -17.55 5.86 -1.37
CA LYS A 171 -18.01 5.82 0.02
C LYS A 171 -16.97 5.06 0.83
N ALA A 172 -16.52 5.63 1.92
CA ALA A 172 -15.49 5.04 2.78
C ALA A 172 -15.86 5.12 4.24
N ASP A 173 -15.45 4.11 4.99
CA ASP A 173 -15.56 4.02 6.44
C ASP A 173 -14.16 3.71 7.02
N LEU A 174 -13.76 4.49 8.01
CA LEU A 174 -12.50 4.31 8.73
C LEU A 174 -12.79 4.17 10.22
N LYS A 175 -12.36 3.06 10.79
CA LYS A 175 -12.48 2.78 12.23
C LYS A 175 -11.12 2.59 12.85
N ILE A 176 -10.87 3.26 13.97
CA ILE A 176 -9.73 3.02 14.84
C ILE A 176 -10.28 2.66 16.22
N TYR A 177 -9.86 1.54 16.76
CA TYR A 177 -10.38 1.01 18.01
C TYR A 177 -9.26 0.35 18.84
N ASP A 178 -9.53 0.08 20.11
CA ASP A 178 -8.59 -0.52 21.09
C ASP A 178 -7.28 0.29 21.24
N PHE A 179 -7.33 1.61 21.07
CA PHE A 179 -6.16 2.49 21.15
C PHE A 179 -6.02 3.15 22.52
N LYS A 180 -4.80 3.54 22.89
CA LYS A 180 -4.50 4.34 24.07
C LYS A 180 -4.17 5.77 23.66
N VAL A 181 -4.68 6.74 24.42
CA VAL A 181 -4.37 8.15 24.23
C VAL A 181 -3.32 8.56 25.25
N GLN A 182 -2.15 8.99 24.77
CA GLN A 182 -1.06 9.49 25.63
C GLN A 182 -1.12 11.00 25.84
N ASP A 183 -1.89 11.72 25.01
CA ASP A 183 -1.94 13.17 25.02
C ASP A 183 -3.41 13.64 24.94
N VAL A 184 -3.91 14.27 26.01
CA VAL A 184 -5.28 14.79 26.10
C VAL A 184 -5.64 15.80 24.98
N PRO A 185 -4.73 16.71 24.52
CA PRO A 185 -4.98 17.54 23.36
C PRO A 185 -5.24 16.78 22.06
N ALA A 186 -4.65 15.58 21.90
CA ALA A 186 -4.92 14.73 20.73
C ALA A 186 -6.34 14.16 20.76
N LEU A 187 -6.84 13.76 21.94
CA LEU A 187 -8.22 13.29 22.11
C LEU A 187 -9.22 14.40 21.75
N ALA A 188 -8.99 15.63 22.21
CA ALA A 188 -9.84 16.77 21.89
C ALA A 188 -9.92 17.03 20.38
N LYS A 189 -8.78 16.91 19.66
CA LYS A 189 -8.74 17.04 18.20
C LYS A 189 -9.50 15.92 17.49
N LEU A 190 -9.38 14.67 17.96
CA LEU A 190 -10.14 13.54 17.39
C LEU A 190 -11.65 13.73 17.59
N LEU A 191 -12.08 14.20 18.76
CA LEU A 191 -13.49 14.51 19.05
C LEU A 191 -14.02 15.66 18.17
N THR A 192 -13.19 16.67 17.92
CA THR A 192 -13.53 17.78 17.03
C THR A 192 -13.70 17.30 15.58
N LEU A 193 -12.84 16.42 15.10
CA LEU A 193 -12.97 15.81 13.77
C LEU A 193 -14.21 14.93 13.65
N ALA A 194 -14.51 14.13 14.68
CA ALA A 194 -15.71 13.30 14.70
C ALA A 194 -16.99 14.14 14.72
N SER A 195 -16.97 15.31 15.37
CA SER A 195 -18.11 16.24 15.42
C SER A 195 -18.34 17.00 14.10
N LEU A 196 -17.28 17.21 13.30
CA LEU A 196 -17.38 17.87 11.98
C LEU A 196 -17.95 16.93 10.89
N GLN A 197 -17.98 15.63 11.12
CA GLN A 197 -18.63 14.66 10.21
C GLN A 197 -20.13 14.50 10.45
N GLY A 198 -20.68 15.21 11.42
CA GLY A 198 -22.10 15.17 11.80
C GLY A 198 -22.90 16.40 11.34
N ILE A 199 -22.37 17.21 10.42
CA ILE A 199 -23.07 18.35 9.81
C ILE A 199 -23.26 18.09 8.33
#